data_17a94e4f93274183890973e1bfa6809f
#
_entry.id   17a94e4f93274183890973e1bfa6809f
#
_cell.length_a   1.000
_cell.length_b   1.000
_cell.length_c   1.000
_cell.angle_alpha   90.00
_cell.angle_beta   90.00
_cell.angle_gamma   90.00
#
_symmetry.space_group_name_H-M   'P 1'
#
loop_
_entity.id
_entity.type
_entity.pdbx_description
1 polymer ?
#
loop_
_entity_poly.entity_id
_entity_poly.type
_entity_poly.pdbx_seq_one_letter_code
_entity_poly.pdbx_strand_id
1 'polypeptide(L)'
;MRDNTTYIVIHCSQTRPSQKDVDAKTIDRWHRERGWLKIGYGGVIKRDGTYEQGREDNAIQAHVKGYNHTSFGLCLVGGATEEDWQKPEDNFSAEQWETLYKQLSRLVKLYPDARIVGHYDLDKSKTCPNFDVQNYLLHEDIPNYKFQDSTTDDADLMELQSDEEPN
;
A
#
# COMPACT_ATOMS: atom_id res chain seq x y z
N MET A 1 16.51 10.61 -2.28
CA MET A 1 15.53 10.14 -3.27
C MET A 1 15.64 8.65 -3.47
N ARG A 2 14.54 8.02 -3.81
CA ARG A 2 14.54 6.60 -4.12
C ARG A 2 15.10 6.39 -5.54
N ASP A 3 16.14 5.56 -5.67
CA ASP A 3 16.83 5.37 -6.95
C ASP A 3 16.16 4.34 -7.84
N ASN A 4 15.48 3.37 -7.22
CA ASN A 4 14.81 2.29 -7.94
C ASN A 4 13.52 1.93 -7.22
N THR A 5 12.45 1.71 -7.98
CA THR A 5 11.16 1.30 -7.42
C THR A 5 10.78 -0.07 -7.97
N THR A 6 10.91 -1.09 -7.13
CA THR A 6 10.63 -2.48 -7.48
C THR A 6 9.24 -2.92 -7.04
N TYR A 7 8.62 -2.19 -6.12
CA TYR A 7 7.28 -2.53 -5.61
C TYR A 7 6.39 -1.30 -5.49
N ILE A 8 5.13 -1.49 -5.82
CA ILE A 8 4.03 -0.61 -5.43
C ILE A 8 3.24 -1.42 -4.40
N VAL A 9 3.25 -0.96 -3.15
CA VAL A 9 2.68 -1.72 -2.02
C VAL A 9 1.36 -1.09 -1.60
N ILE A 10 0.31 -1.89 -1.62
CA ILE A 10 -1.01 -1.46 -1.19
C ILE A 10 -1.17 -1.75 0.30
N HIS A 11 -1.59 -0.72 1.04
CA HIS A 11 -1.86 -0.75 2.47
C HIS A 11 -3.30 -0.34 2.76
N CYS A 12 -3.75 -0.57 3.98
CA CYS A 12 -4.94 0.07 4.53
C CYS A 12 -4.59 0.76 5.85
N SER A 13 -5.41 1.70 6.26
CA SER A 13 -5.20 2.42 7.51
C SER A 13 -5.60 1.64 8.75
N GLN A 14 -6.27 0.50 8.59
CA GLN A 14 -6.81 -0.32 9.67
C GLN A 14 -7.75 0.51 10.56
N THR A 15 -8.70 1.20 9.93
CA THR A 15 -9.67 2.06 10.60
C THR A 15 -11.10 1.57 10.36
N ARG A 16 -11.99 1.91 11.29
CA ARG A 16 -13.40 1.49 11.29
C ARG A 16 -14.21 2.29 10.26
N PRO A 17 -15.32 1.73 9.74
CA PRO A 17 -16.22 2.48 8.86
C PRO A 17 -16.72 3.80 9.43
N SER A 18 -16.95 3.89 10.74
CA SER A 18 -17.41 5.13 11.40
C SER A 18 -16.33 6.22 11.44
N GLN A 19 -15.07 5.88 11.27
CA GLN A 19 -13.96 6.84 11.22
C GLN A 19 -13.87 7.45 9.80
N LYS A 20 -14.87 8.24 9.42
CA LYS A 20 -15.04 8.75 8.05
C LYS A 20 -14.05 9.85 7.69
N ASP A 21 -13.51 10.55 8.68
CA ASP A 21 -12.71 11.76 8.48
C ASP A 21 -11.20 11.49 8.47
N VAL A 22 -10.80 10.21 8.41
CA VAL A 22 -9.39 9.87 8.30
C VAL A 22 -8.86 10.31 6.94
N ASP A 23 -7.81 11.10 6.96
CA ASP A 23 -7.15 11.65 5.78
C ASP A 23 -5.62 11.59 5.93
N ALA A 24 -4.90 12.09 4.95
CA ALA A 24 -3.43 12.10 5.00
C ALA A 24 -2.91 12.90 6.21
N LYS A 25 -3.57 13.99 6.57
CA LYS A 25 -3.20 14.82 7.71
C LYS A 25 -3.36 14.06 9.03
N THR A 26 -4.44 13.28 9.16
CA THR A 26 -4.68 12.41 10.32
C THR A 26 -3.58 11.35 10.44
N ILE A 27 -3.25 10.69 9.34
CA ILE A 27 -2.22 9.65 9.32
C ILE A 27 -0.85 10.27 9.58
N ASP A 28 -0.58 11.46 9.04
CA ASP A 28 0.66 12.20 9.32
C ASP A 28 0.83 12.44 10.82
N ARG A 29 -0.24 12.89 11.48
CA ARG A 29 -0.23 13.09 12.94
C ARG A 29 0.08 11.78 13.67
N TRP A 30 -0.57 10.68 13.31
CA TRP A 30 -0.33 9.38 13.94
C TRP A 30 1.11 8.90 13.76
N HIS A 31 1.68 9.09 12.57
CA HIS A 31 3.06 8.69 12.30
C HIS A 31 4.06 9.56 13.08
N ARG A 32 3.80 10.85 13.19
CA ARG A 32 4.63 11.76 14.01
C ARG A 32 4.57 11.38 15.50
N GLU A 33 3.42 10.97 16.00
CA GLU A 33 3.25 10.48 17.37
C GLU A 33 4.09 9.21 17.63
N ARG A 34 4.40 8.44 16.60
CA ARG A 34 5.29 7.28 16.67
C ARG A 34 6.77 7.67 16.60
N GLY A 35 7.08 8.95 16.47
CA GLY A 35 8.44 9.44 16.34
C GLY A 35 8.96 9.55 14.91
N TRP A 36 8.10 9.34 13.92
CA TRP A 36 8.49 9.49 12.50
C TRP A 36 8.48 10.96 12.10
N LEU A 37 9.27 11.29 11.07
CA LEU A 37 9.40 12.67 10.59
C LEU A 37 8.08 13.22 10.03
N LYS A 38 7.32 12.36 9.34
CA LYS A 38 6.03 12.69 8.72
C LYS A 38 5.34 11.41 8.25
N ILE A 39 4.18 11.55 7.58
CA ILE A 39 3.46 10.43 7.00
C ILE A 39 4.41 9.52 6.20
N GLY A 40 4.29 8.21 6.38
CA GLY A 40 5.17 7.24 5.73
C GLY A 40 4.76 6.85 4.32
N TYR A 41 3.48 7.01 3.96
CA TYR A 41 2.95 6.63 2.65
C TYR A 41 3.22 7.69 1.58
N GLY A 42 3.26 7.26 0.32
CA GLY A 42 3.32 8.16 -0.82
C GLY A 42 1.95 8.73 -1.19
N GLY A 43 0.88 8.00 -0.89
CA GLY A 43 -0.48 8.47 -1.13
C GLY A 43 -1.51 7.82 -0.24
N VAL A 44 -2.63 8.51 -0.07
CA VAL A 44 -3.77 8.07 0.73
C VAL A 44 -5.04 8.20 -0.11
N ILE A 45 -5.83 7.14 -0.16
CA ILE A 45 -7.15 7.15 -0.82
C ILE A 45 -8.21 7.17 0.26
N LYS A 46 -8.90 8.28 0.39
CA LYS A 46 -9.96 8.50 1.38
C LYS A 46 -11.22 7.70 1.04
N ARG A 47 -12.10 7.53 2.01
CA ARG A 47 -13.36 6.80 1.83
C ARG A 47 -14.23 7.36 0.70
N ASP A 48 -14.18 8.67 0.44
CA ASP A 48 -14.93 9.30 -0.66
C ASP A 48 -14.23 9.19 -2.02
N GLY A 49 -13.09 8.50 -2.08
CA GLY A 49 -12.31 8.32 -3.30
C GLY A 49 -11.29 9.41 -3.56
N THR A 50 -11.23 10.46 -2.73
CA THR A 50 -10.23 11.52 -2.91
C THR A 50 -8.82 10.97 -2.67
N TYR A 51 -7.91 11.26 -3.60
CA TYR A 51 -6.49 10.95 -3.44
C TYR A 51 -5.76 12.12 -2.83
N GLU A 52 -4.98 11.84 -1.81
CA GLU A 52 -4.12 12.84 -1.16
C GLU A 52 -2.68 12.38 -1.20
N GLN A 53 -1.78 13.26 -1.63
CA GLN A 53 -0.36 12.96 -1.63
C GLN A 53 0.18 12.94 -0.20
N GLY A 54 1.00 11.93 0.11
CA GLY A 54 1.79 11.89 1.34
C GLY A 54 3.18 12.42 1.09
N ARG A 55 4.20 11.52 1.09
CA ARG A 55 5.53 11.88 0.64
C ARG A 55 5.53 12.05 -0.89
N GLU A 56 6.49 12.81 -1.39
CA GLU A 56 6.66 12.95 -2.84
C GLU A 56 6.93 11.59 -3.49
N ASP A 57 6.52 11.44 -4.76
CA ASP A 57 6.55 10.15 -5.45
C ASP A 57 7.93 9.46 -5.38
N ASN A 58 9.01 10.21 -5.59
CA ASN A 58 10.36 9.63 -5.60
C ASN A 58 11.07 9.70 -4.26
N ALA A 59 10.44 10.21 -3.22
CA ALA A 59 11.04 10.22 -1.89
C ALA A 59 11.12 8.81 -1.32
N ILE A 60 12.10 8.57 -0.45
CA ILE A 60 12.14 7.36 0.36
C ILE A 60 10.98 7.44 1.36
N GLN A 61 10.19 6.39 1.44
CA GLN A 61 9.00 6.32 2.26
C GLN A 61 9.27 5.44 3.50
N ALA A 62 8.27 5.33 4.38
CA ALA A 62 8.38 4.53 5.60
C ALA A 62 7.06 3.77 5.81
N HIS A 63 6.93 2.60 5.18
CA HIS A 63 5.68 1.84 5.23
C HIS A 63 5.87 0.32 5.23
N VAL A 64 7.03 -0.19 4.82
CA VAL A 64 7.36 -1.62 4.89
C VAL A 64 8.81 -1.76 5.28
N LYS A 65 9.05 -2.31 6.47
CA LYS A 65 10.43 -2.56 6.94
C LYS A 65 11.21 -3.38 5.92
N GLY A 66 12.39 -2.88 5.57
CA GLY A 66 13.28 -3.54 4.62
C GLY A 66 13.06 -3.17 3.15
N TYR A 67 11.92 -2.60 2.81
CA TYR A 67 11.56 -2.28 1.41
C TYR A 67 11.33 -0.79 1.17
N ASN A 68 11.55 0.05 2.16
CA ASN A 68 11.28 1.49 2.06
C ASN A 68 12.09 2.19 0.98
N HIS A 69 13.30 1.72 0.72
CA HIS A 69 14.20 2.31 -0.29
C HIS A 69 13.84 1.89 -1.72
N THR A 70 12.97 0.90 -1.90
CA THR A 70 12.66 0.32 -3.21
C THR A 70 11.16 0.26 -3.51
N SER A 71 10.32 0.91 -2.70
CA SER A 71 8.88 0.79 -2.87
C SER A 71 8.11 2.09 -2.68
N PHE A 72 6.95 2.15 -3.34
CA PHE A 72 5.95 3.20 -3.15
C PHE A 72 4.80 2.62 -2.34
N GLY A 73 4.38 3.29 -1.27
CA GLY A 73 3.27 2.87 -0.42
C GLY A 73 1.99 3.66 -0.71
N LEU A 74 0.92 2.94 -1.03
CA LEU A 74 -0.40 3.51 -1.31
C LEU A 74 -1.39 2.97 -0.28
N CYS A 75 -2.02 3.84 0.49
CA CYS A 75 -2.89 3.48 1.60
C CYS A 75 -4.36 3.79 1.32
N LEU A 76 -5.24 2.78 1.47
CA LEU A 76 -6.69 2.99 1.46
C LEU A 76 -7.19 3.17 2.90
N VAL A 77 -7.99 4.20 3.13
CA VAL A 77 -8.61 4.41 4.45
C VAL A 77 -9.68 3.36 4.68
N GLY A 78 -9.57 2.59 5.76
CA GLY A 78 -10.49 1.52 6.10
C GLY A 78 -9.79 0.25 6.51
N GLY A 79 -10.47 -0.88 6.32
CA GLY A 79 -9.90 -2.21 6.49
C GLY A 79 -10.13 -2.87 7.85
N ALA A 80 -10.81 -2.21 8.80
CA ALA A 80 -11.16 -2.79 10.10
C ALA A 80 -12.67 -2.91 10.26
N THR A 81 -13.11 -3.91 11.04
CA THR A 81 -14.53 -4.03 11.39
C THR A 81 -14.96 -2.88 12.30
N GLU A 82 -16.27 -2.57 12.31
CA GLU A 82 -16.80 -1.54 13.20
C GLU A 82 -16.67 -1.92 14.67
N GLU A 83 -16.85 -3.19 14.97
CA GLU A 83 -16.86 -3.66 16.36
C GLU A 83 -15.48 -3.81 16.95
N ASP A 84 -14.46 -4.14 16.11
CA ASP A 84 -13.11 -4.42 16.58
C ASP A 84 -12.09 -3.97 15.54
N TRP A 85 -11.37 -2.88 15.83
CA TRP A 85 -10.38 -2.34 14.90
C TRP A 85 -9.23 -3.31 14.60
N GLN A 86 -9.04 -4.32 15.43
CA GLN A 86 -8.00 -5.33 15.21
C GLN A 86 -8.41 -6.40 14.21
N LYS A 87 -9.70 -6.50 13.89
CA LYS A 87 -10.21 -7.48 12.93
C LYS A 87 -10.25 -6.90 11.52
N PRO A 88 -9.63 -7.59 10.54
CA PRO A 88 -9.63 -7.14 9.16
C PRO A 88 -11.00 -7.31 8.51
N GLU A 89 -11.33 -6.36 7.63
CA GLU A 89 -12.55 -6.43 6.81
C GLU A 89 -12.31 -5.67 5.50
N ASP A 90 -12.67 -6.29 4.39
CA ASP A 90 -12.70 -5.63 3.10
C ASP A 90 -13.96 -4.76 3.02
N ASN A 91 -13.85 -3.51 3.46
CA ASN A 91 -14.97 -2.59 3.55
C ASN A 91 -14.72 -1.26 2.82
N PHE A 92 -13.97 -1.32 1.74
CA PHE A 92 -13.64 -0.13 0.94
C PHE A 92 -14.81 0.25 0.04
N SER A 93 -14.93 1.56 -0.24
CA SER A 93 -16.03 2.09 -1.04
C SER A 93 -15.79 1.88 -2.55
N ALA A 94 -16.87 1.97 -3.33
CA ALA A 94 -16.77 1.92 -4.80
C ALA A 94 -15.85 3.05 -5.32
N GLU A 95 -15.94 4.24 -4.72
CA GLU A 95 -15.11 5.39 -5.07
C GLU A 95 -13.63 5.13 -4.78
N GLN A 96 -13.32 4.39 -3.72
CA GLN A 96 -11.94 4.01 -3.42
C GLN A 96 -11.40 3.03 -4.46
N TRP A 97 -12.18 2.05 -4.89
CA TRP A 97 -11.76 1.12 -5.94
C TRP A 97 -11.47 1.84 -7.25
N GLU A 98 -12.31 2.79 -7.63
CA GLU A 98 -12.10 3.60 -8.84
C GLU A 98 -10.79 4.41 -8.75
N THR A 99 -10.54 5.05 -7.63
CA THR A 99 -9.33 5.83 -7.42
C THR A 99 -8.08 4.93 -7.34
N LEU A 100 -8.20 3.76 -6.72
CA LEU A 100 -7.11 2.78 -6.70
C LEU A 100 -6.69 2.41 -8.12
N TYR A 101 -7.65 2.12 -8.97
CA TYR A 101 -7.39 1.82 -10.38
C TYR A 101 -6.63 2.95 -11.07
N LYS A 102 -7.08 4.20 -10.88
CA LYS A 102 -6.44 5.37 -11.48
C LYS A 102 -5.02 5.56 -10.96
N GLN A 103 -4.81 5.43 -9.67
CA GLN A 103 -3.48 5.60 -9.08
C GLN A 103 -2.52 4.47 -9.46
N LEU A 104 -2.98 3.23 -9.50
CA LEU A 104 -2.15 2.12 -9.96
C LEU A 104 -1.75 2.31 -11.42
N SER A 105 -2.69 2.76 -12.27
CA SER A 105 -2.39 3.04 -13.68
C SER A 105 -1.32 4.14 -13.82
N ARG A 106 -1.39 5.19 -12.99
CA ARG A 106 -0.39 6.26 -12.95
C ARG A 106 0.97 5.72 -12.50
N LEU A 107 0.99 4.96 -11.42
CA LEU A 107 2.23 4.47 -10.81
C LEU A 107 2.95 3.44 -11.69
N VAL A 108 2.21 2.62 -12.41
CA VAL A 108 2.80 1.67 -13.37
C VAL A 108 3.52 2.38 -14.52
N LYS A 109 3.01 3.54 -14.93
CA LYS A 109 3.70 4.36 -15.94
C LYS A 109 4.99 4.98 -15.39
N LEU A 110 4.96 5.42 -14.14
CA LEU A 110 6.15 6.00 -13.48
C LEU A 110 7.20 4.93 -13.16
N TYR A 111 6.76 3.75 -12.79
CA TYR A 111 7.62 2.65 -12.33
C TYR A 111 7.26 1.38 -13.09
N PRO A 112 7.62 1.28 -14.38
CA PRO A 112 7.14 0.18 -15.25
C PRO A 112 7.65 -1.21 -14.84
N ASP A 113 8.74 -1.27 -14.09
CA ASP A 113 9.29 -2.55 -13.62
C ASP A 113 8.78 -2.93 -12.23
N ALA A 114 8.00 -2.07 -11.60
CA ALA A 114 7.49 -2.34 -10.26
C ALA A 114 6.37 -3.37 -10.26
N ARG A 115 6.38 -4.23 -9.24
CA ARG A 115 5.32 -5.21 -9.00
C ARG A 115 4.34 -4.64 -7.99
N ILE A 116 3.06 -4.85 -8.26
CA ILE A 116 1.99 -4.44 -7.35
C ILE A 116 1.75 -5.58 -6.36
N VAL A 117 1.91 -5.29 -5.07
CA VAL A 117 1.77 -6.28 -3.99
C VAL A 117 0.98 -5.68 -2.83
N GLY A 118 0.46 -6.54 -1.96
CA GLY A 118 -0.07 -6.13 -0.66
C GLY A 118 1.04 -6.10 0.39
N HIS A 119 0.82 -5.38 1.48
CA HIS A 119 1.77 -5.36 2.59
C HIS A 119 2.07 -6.78 3.09
N TYR A 120 1.05 -7.65 3.16
CA TYR A 120 1.19 -9.03 3.60
C TYR A 120 2.11 -9.88 2.71
N ASP A 121 2.33 -9.48 1.46
CA ASP A 121 3.26 -10.18 0.56
C ASP A 121 4.72 -9.97 0.98
N LEU A 122 5.03 -8.81 1.55
CA LEU A 122 6.38 -8.45 1.98
C LEU A 122 6.62 -8.64 3.48
N ASP A 123 5.55 -8.77 4.27
CA ASP A 123 5.62 -9.03 5.71
C ASP A 123 4.50 -10.00 6.09
N LYS A 124 4.86 -11.26 6.29
CA LYS A 124 3.91 -12.35 6.52
C LYS A 124 3.17 -12.24 7.86
N SER A 125 3.61 -11.35 8.75
CA SER A 125 2.91 -11.07 10.01
C SER A 125 1.71 -10.12 9.84
N LYS A 126 1.55 -9.53 8.65
CA LYS A 126 0.50 -8.55 8.36
C LYS A 126 -0.63 -9.13 7.52
N THR A 127 -1.84 -8.61 7.71
CA THR A 127 -2.99 -8.90 6.84
C THR A 127 -3.30 -7.74 5.89
N CYS A 128 -2.77 -6.56 6.19
CA CYS A 128 -2.91 -5.34 5.41
C CYS A 128 -2.56 -5.59 3.93
N PRO A 129 -3.36 -5.18 2.95
CA PRO A 129 -4.45 -4.20 3.04
C PRO A 129 -5.84 -4.80 3.33
N ASN A 130 -5.92 -6.03 3.78
CA ASN A 130 -7.15 -6.72 4.18
C ASN A 130 -8.09 -7.03 3.01
N PHE A 131 -7.52 -7.17 1.82
CA PHE A 131 -8.17 -7.77 0.64
C PHE A 131 -7.11 -8.47 -0.20
N ASP A 132 -7.55 -9.34 -1.10
CA ASP A 132 -6.66 -10.12 -1.96
C ASP A 132 -6.22 -9.28 -3.16
N VAL A 133 -5.00 -8.73 -3.09
CA VAL A 133 -4.44 -7.86 -4.13
C VAL A 133 -4.28 -8.60 -5.46
N GLN A 134 -3.82 -9.85 -5.43
CA GLN A 134 -3.61 -10.61 -6.67
C GLN A 134 -4.94 -10.91 -7.35
N ASN A 135 -5.97 -11.26 -6.59
CA ASN A 135 -7.32 -11.45 -7.13
C ASN A 135 -7.88 -10.15 -7.73
N TYR A 136 -7.66 -9.02 -7.07
CA TYR A 136 -8.03 -7.71 -7.60
C TYR A 136 -7.35 -7.47 -8.96
N LEU A 137 -6.06 -7.73 -9.08
CA LEU A 137 -5.30 -7.53 -10.32
C LEU A 137 -5.73 -8.48 -11.45
N LEU A 138 -6.24 -9.66 -11.11
CA LEU A 138 -6.80 -10.58 -12.13
C LEU A 138 -8.10 -10.05 -12.73
N HIS A 139 -8.89 -9.30 -11.98
CA HIS A 139 -10.19 -8.78 -12.41
C HIS A 139 -10.12 -7.35 -12.92
N GLU A 140 -9.12 -6.57 -12.50
CA GLU A 140 -8.91 -5.20 -12.95
C GLU A 140 -7.70 -5.13 -13.86
N ASP A 141 -7.94 -4.89 -15.13
CA ASP A 141 -6.87 -4.83 -16.13
C ASP A 141 -6.15 -3.48 -16.04
N ILE A 142 -5.08 -3.42 -15.22
CA ILE A 142 -4.27 -2.22 -15.07
C ILE A 142 -3.44 -2.04 -16.35
N PRO A 143 -3.62 -0.92 -17.09
CA PRO A 143 -2.89 -0.71 -18.35
C PRO A 143 -1.37 -0.77 -18.17
N ASN A 144 -0.72 -1.50 -19.05
CA ASN A 144 0.74 -1.67 -19.09
C ASN A 144 1.34 -2.46 -17.92
N TYR A 145 0.53 -2.94 -16.99
CA TYR A 145 1.01 -3.79 -15.92
C TYR A 145 1.11 -5.24 -16.40
N LYS A 146 2.27 -5.86 -16.21
CA LYS A 146 2.51 -7.26 -16.54
C LYS A 146 2.34 -8.10 -15.28
N PHE A 147 1.23 -8.82 -15.20
CA PHE A 147 0.98 -9.75 -14.11
C PHE A 147 2.04 -10.87 -14.18
N GLN A 148 2.74 -11.09 -13.07
CA GLN A 148 3.79 -12.09 -13.01
C GLN A 148 3.28 -13.41 -12.43
N ASP A 149 3.94 -14.52 -12.81
CA ASP A 149 3.64 -15.85 -12.28
C ASP A 149 3.92 -15.88 -10.79
N SER A 150 2.96 -16.42 -10.02
CA SER A 150 3.05 -16.48 -8.56
C SER A 150 4.25 -17.28 -8.06
N THR A 151 4.68 -18.31 -8.79
CA THR A 151 5.82 -19.15 -8.40
C THR A 151 7.13 -18.34 -8.42
N THR A 152 7.35 -17.56 -9.49
CA THR A 152 8.50 -16.68 -9.60
C THR A 152 8.47 -15.59 -8.54
N ASP A 153 7.29 -15.04 -8.30
CA ASP A 153 7.09 -13.97 -7.33
C ASP A 153 7.44 -14.42 -5.92
N ASP A 154 6.98 -15.60 -5.51
CA ASP A 154 7.26 -16.15 -4.18
C ASP A 154 8.77 -16.38 -3.97
N ALA A 155 9.46 -16.88 -4.97
CA ALA A 155 10.91 -17.10 -4.91
C ALA A 155 11.66 -15.78 -4.77
N ASP A 156 11.29 -14.76 -5.55
CA ASP A 156 11.91 -13.44 -5.50
C ASP A 156 11.69 -12.76 -4.14
N LEU A 157 10.46 -12.86 -3.61
CA LEU A 157 10.14 -12.29 -2.31
C LEU A 157 10.90 -12.96 -1.17
N MET A 158 11.07 -14.28 -1.23
CA MET A 158 11.85 -15.04 -0.23
C MET A 158 13.33 -14.66 -0.26
N GLU A 159 13.91 -14.50 -1.45
CA GLU A 159 15.29 -14.09 -1.61
C GLU A 159 15.53 -12.68 -1.03
N LEU A 160 14.65 -11.74 -1.36
CA LEU A 160 14.74 -10.38 -0.83
C LEU A 160 14.61 -10.32 0.69
N GLN A 161 13.77 -11.18 1.27
CA GLN A 161 13.60 -11.23 2.73
C GLN A 161 14.84 -11.81 3.44
N SER A 162 15.58 -12.72 2.79
CA SER A 162 16.77 -13.34 3.38
C SER A 162 17.96 -12.38 3.44
N ASP A 163 18.00 -11.39 2.56
CA ASP A 163 19.09 -10.41 2.48
C ASP A 163 18.92 -9.25 3.48
N GLU A 164 17.82 -9.23 4.20
CA GLU A 164 17.50 -8.16 5.15
C GLU A 164 17.98 -8.54 6.55
N GLU A 165 18.96 -7.82 7.04
CA GLU A 165 19.41 -7.99 8.41
C GLU A 165 18.33 -7.51 9.39
N PRO A 166 18.04 -8.29 10.44
CA PRO A 166 17.13 -7.84 11.48
C PRO A 166 17.77 -6.71 12.29
N ASN A 167 17.19 -5.54 12.24
CA ASN A 167 17.53 -4.43 13.14
C ASN A 167 16.59 -4.44 14.34
#